data_c318cad5ca2026e9c4180728dc9fb052
#
_entry.id   c318cad5ca2026e9c4180728dc9fb052
#
_cell.length_a   1.000
_cell.length_b   1.000
_cell.length_c   1.000
_cell.angle_alpha   90.00
_cell.angle_beta   90.00
_cell.angle_gamma   90.00
#
_symmetry.space_group_name_H-M   'P 1'
#
loop_
_entity.id
_entity.type
_entity.pdbx_description
1 polymer ?
#
loop_
_entity_poly.entity_id
_entity_poly.type
_entity_poly.pdbx_seq_one_letter_code
_entity_poly.pdbx_strand_id
1 'polypeptide(L)' 'MKYLVTLQSGRTLVMNSGYEVWQAAYDAYEEACLHDDYLKDVEPIYDA' A
#
# COMPACT_ATOMS: atom_id res chain seq x y z
N MET A 1 -8.14 0.93 8.35
CA MET A 1 -7.02 0.04 8.68
C MET A 1 -5.76 0.52 8.00
N LYS A 2 -4.62 0.39 8.65
CA LYS A 2 -3.34 0.83 8.09
C LYS A 2 -2.64 -0.31 7.36
N TYR A 3 -1.95 0.03 6.29
CA TYR A 3 -1.22 -0.93 5.47
C TYR A 3 0.18 -0.41 5.21
N LEU A 4 1.14 -1.32 5.23
CA LEU A 4 2.49 -1.03 4.78
C LEU A 4 2.59 -1.37 3.29
N VAL A 5 2.92 -0.37 2.51
CA VAL A 5 3.05 -0.51 1.05
C VAL A 5 4.52 -0.46 0.68
N THR A 6 4.97 -1.45 -0.06
CA THR A 6 6.33 -1.50 -0.59
C THR A 6 6.28 -1.34 -2.10
N LEU A 7 7.08 -0.43 -2.62
CA LEU A 7 7.18 -0.17 -4.05
C LEU A 7 8.39 -0.87 -4.65
N GLN A 8 8.40 -1.04 -5.96
CA GLN A 8 9.46 -1.77 -6.65
C GLN A 8 10.84 -1.11 -6.47
N SER A 9 10.88 0.20 -6.30
CA SER A 9 12.13 0.93 -6.07
C SER A 9 12.73 0.68 -4.68
N GLY A 10 12.00 0.02 -3.78
CA GLY A 10 12.39 -0.16 -2.40
C GLY A 10 11.78 0.86 -1.45
N ARG A 11 11.10 1.86 -1.98
CA ARG A 11 10.41 2.86 -1.16
C ARG A 11 9.24 2.22 -0.43
N THR A 12 9.02 2.63 0.81
CA THR A 12 7.88 2.17 1.61
C THR A 12 7.05 3.36 2.05
N LEU A 13 5.76 3.11 2.21
CA LEU A 13 4.86 4.12 2.74
C LEU A 13 3.74 3.45 3.52
N VAL A 14 3.09 4.22 4.39
CA VAL A 14 1.95 3.74 5.16
C VAL A 14 0.71 4.45 4.63
N MET A 15 -0.32 3.68 4.31
CA MET A 15 -1.58 4.26 3.89
C MET A 15 -2.72 3.74 4.75
N ASN A 16 -3.80 4.50 4.80
CA ASN A 16 -5.01 4.11 5.52
C ASN A 16 -6.09 3.80 4.48
N SER A 17 -6.68 2.63 4.59
CA SER A 17 -7.72 2.18 3.68
C SER A 17 -8.77 1.36 4.43
N GLY A 18 -9.79 0.86 3.73
CA GLY A 18 -10.81 0.02 4.30
C GLY A 18 -10.28 -1.34 4.71
N TYR A 19 -11.16 -2.17 5.29
CA TYR A 19 -10.75 -3.49 5.79
C TYR A 19 -10.61 -4.53 4.66
N GLU A 20 -11.12 -4.22 3.48
CA GLU A 20 -11.04 -5.14 2.34
C GLU A 20 -9.67 -5.06 1.68
N VAL A 21 -8.99 -6.21 1.57
CA VAL A 21 -7.64 -6.27 1.01
C VAL A 21 -7.61 -5.78 -0.44
N TRP A 22 -8.66 -6.10 -1.22
CA TRP A 22 -8.72 -5.67 -2.61
C TRP A 22 -8.78 -4.14 -2.73
N GLN A 23 -9.47 -3.48 -1.80
CA GLN A 23 -9.56 -2.02 -1.80
C GLN A 23 -8.19 -1.41 -1.44
N ALA A 24 -7.52 -2.00 -0.46
CA ALA A 24 -6.18 -1.55 -0.08
C ALA A 24 -5.20 -1.72 -1.24
N ALA A 25 -5.26 -2.84 -1.94
CA ALA A 25 -4.39 -3.09 -3.09
C ALA A 25 -4.65 -2.07 -4.21
N TYR A 26 -5.90 -1.75 -4.46
CA TYR A 26 -6.27 -0.75 -5.46
C TYR A 26 -5.71 0.64 -5.10
N ASP A 27 -5.92 1.05 -3.85
CA ASP A 27 -5.44 2.34 -3.37
C ASP A 27 -3.90 2.40 -3.40
N ALA A 28 -3.23 1.30 -3.05
CA ALA A 28 -1.78 1.21 -3.11
C ALA A 28 -1.26 1.33 -4.54
N TYR A 29 -1.98 0.73 -5.48
CA TYR A 29 -1.63 0.83 -6.91
C TYR A 29 -1.68 2.29 -7.36
N GLU A 30 -2.73 3.02 -6.96
CA GLU A 30 -2.85 4.44 -7.30
C GLU A 30 -1.70 5.25 -6.69
N GLU A 31 -1.35 4.98 -5.43
CA GLU A 31 -0.23 5.66 -4.78
C GLU A 31 1.08 5.41 -5.50
N ALA A 32 1.32 4.16 -5.92
CA ALA A 32 2.52 3.84 -6.69
C ALA A 32 2.59 4.64 -7.98
N CYS A 33 1.47 4.76 -8.68
CA CYS A 33 1.40 5.54 -9.92
C CYS A 33 1.71 7.02 -9.67
N LEU A 34 1.25 7.58 -8.55
CA LEU A 34 1.51 8.96 -8.20
C LEU A 34 3.00 9.21 -7.94
N HIS A 35 3.74 8.19 -7.53
CA HIS A 35 5.17 8.27 -7.28
C HIS A 35 6.02 7.82 -8.46
N ASP A 36 5.41 7.61 -9.61
CA ASP A 36 6.09 7.13 -10.82
C ASP A 36 6.79 5.80 -10.57
N ASP A 37 6.13 4.91 -9.83
CA ASP A 37 6.69 3.65 -9.36
C ASP A 37 5.68 2.52 -9.57
N TYR A 38 6.06 1.31 -9.17
CA TYR A 38 5.19 0.14 -9.28
C TYR A 38 4.97 -0.47 -7.91
N LEU A 39 3.79 -1.04 -7.71
CA LEU A 39 3.44 -1.73 -6.48
C LEU A 39 4.18 -3.06 -6.41
N LYS A 40 4.82 -3.31 -5.27
CA LYS A 40 5.48 -4.58 -5.00
C LYS A 40 4.70 -5.42 -3.98
N ASP A 41 4.27 -4.80 -2.88
CA ASP A 41 3.61 -5.53 -1.81
C ASP A 41 2.72 -4.60 -0.98
N VAL A 42 1.67 -5.17 -0.41
CA VAL A 42 0.76 -4.48 0.52
C VAL A 42 0.50 -5.41 1.69
N GLU A 43 0.85 -4.98 2.89
CA GLU A 43 0.66 -5.77 4.10
C GLU A 43 -0.15 -4.98 5.12
N PRO A 44 -1.15 -5.62 5.76
CA PRO A 44 -1.88 -4.95 6.83
C PRO A 44 -0.99 -4.79 8.06
N ILE A 45 -1.14 -3.65 8.73
CA ILE A 45 -0.45 -3.38 9.99
C ILE A 45 -1.45 -3.63 11.11
N TYR A 46 -1.17 -4.61 11.94
CA TYR A 46 -2.00 -4.93 13.08
C TYR A 46 -1.46 -4.24 14.32
N ASP A 47 -2.31 -3.49 14.99
CA ASP A 47 -1.95 -2.88 16.28
C ASP A 47 -2.14 -3.93 17.37
N ALA A 48 -1.15 -4.05 18.20
CA ALA A 48 -1.18 -4.97 19.33
C ALA A 48 -2.14 -4.47 20.43
#